data_2614dca4f16c45f35d8884a4d5094a41
#
_entry.id   2614dca4f16c45f35d8884a4d5094a41
#
_cell.length_a   1.000
_cell.length_b   1.000
_cell.length_c   1.000
_cell.angle_alpha   90.00
_cell.angle_beta   90.00
_cell.angle_gamma   90.00
#
_symmetry.space_group_name_H-M   'P 1'
#
loop_
_entity.id
_entity.type
_entity.pdbx_description
1 polymer ?
#
loop_
_entity_poly.entity_id
_entity_poly.type
_entity_poly.pdbx_seq_one_letter_code
_entity_poly.pdbx_strand_id
1 'polypeptide(L)'
;MLRSLIFVFCTAMGIFLAVVQENYKRTLRFSFSAFVFFLVPLVFFALSRFFWADAAGLADYHNYFDFFNHADKVIENRFEVMAKVIRFFSPTFFLFLLSYSLISITLKVYTIDKISIYPLLSLVTYISTSFALHDIVQIRISCAIAIFLFSIRFLVEQKYLIYVLFISIAVCFHKSSAAFFIFLFFRKNSFHPAFWILSLIVIHVSAFLNINFIKLFLLVLGEDNYYYLSIISDMNQNLDLFNVNQLINIFIFLLLAFNSRKFISYKFFPIFMKIFFCSIAVYPLLNSVPIVASRFSEMLRPSIIFLLPLVINIFRRKWVGYIFFICICLMLSFLNNFYYSLVSI
;
A
#
# COMPACT_ATOMS: atom_id res chain seq x y z
N MET A 1 -14.60 -20.15 -2.16
CA MET A 1 -14.77 -20.24 -0.69
C MET A 1 -13.89 -19.25 0.06
N LEU A 2 -12.55 -19.25 -0.12
CA LEU A 2 -11.65 -18.36 0.62
C LEU A 2 -11.93 -16.87 0.37
N ARG A 3 -12.16 -16.45 -0.89
CA ARG A 3 -12.51 -15.05 -1.24
C ARG A 3 -13.73 -14.55 -0.48
N SER A 4 -14.76 -15.40 -0.40
CA SER A 4 -15.99 -15.11 0.34
C SER A 4 -15.70 -14.97 1.84
N LEU A 5 -14.81 -15.80 2.39
CA LEU A 5 -14.39 -15.72 3.80
C LEU A 5 -13.62 -14.43 4.10
N ILE A 6 -12.66 -14.04 3.25
CA ILE A 6 -11.93 -12.76 3.40
C ILE A 6 -12.90 -11.59 3.35
N PHE A 7 -13.82 -11.58 2.37
CA PHE A 7 -14.80 -10.52 2.23
C PHE A 7 -15.73 -10.43 3.45
N VAL A 8 -16.27 -11.56 3.91
CA VAL A 8 -17.14 -11.62 5.09
C VAL A 8 -16.37 -11.19 6.34
N PHE A 9 -15.14 -11.66 6.52
CA PHE A 9 -14.29 -11.27 7.66
C PHE A 9 -13.99 -9.76 7.64
N CYS A 10 -13.54 -9.22 6.50
CA CYS A 10 -13.27 -7.78 6.37
C CYS A 10 -14.53 -6.94 6.60
N THR A 11 -15.69 -7.40 6.11
CA THR A 11 -16.97 -6.71 6.26
C THR A 11 -17.42 -6.72 7.72
N ALA A 12 -17.45 -7.88 8.36
CA ALA A 12 -17.87 -8.03 9.76
C ALA A 12 -16.95 -7.23 10.69
N MET A 13 -15.63 -7.34 10.50
CA MET A 13 -14.64 -6.59 11.25
C MET A 13 -14.80 -5.08 11.01
N GLY A 14 -15.05 -4.66 9.77
CA GLY A 14 -15.29 -3.28 9.42
C GLY A 14 -16.49 -2.67 10.12
N ILE A 15 -17.61 -3.34 10.10
CA ILE A 15 -18.84 -2.91 10.78
C ILE A 15 -18.63 -2.87 12.30
N PHE A 16 -18.05 -3.93 12.86
CA PHE A 16 -17.76 -3.99 14.31
C PHE A 16 -16.86 -2.83 14.74
N LEU A 17 -15.75 -2.59 14.05
CA LEU A 17 -14.82 -1.52 14.38
C LEU A 17 -15.42 -0.12 14.19
N ALA A 18 -16.27 0.09 13.19
CA ALA A 18 -16.98 1.36 12.98
C ALA A 18 -17.94 1.65 14.15
N VAL A 19 -18.71 0.64 14.59
CA VAL A 19 -19.63 0.75 15.75
C VAL A 19 -18.86 1.02 17.04
N VAL A 20 -17.75 0.32 17.27
CA VAL A 20 -16.89 0.54 18.43
C VAL A 20 -16.31 1.97 18.43
N GLN A 21 -15.84 2.45 17.28
CA GLN A 21 -15.28 3.80 17.16
C GLN A 21 -16.32 4.89 17.42
N GLU A 22 -17.59 4.70 17.03
CA GLU A 22 -18.66 5.66 17.29
C GLU A 22 -19.02 5.74 18.77
N ASN A 23 -19.07 4.61 19.47
CA ASN A 23 -19.36 4.55 20.90
C ASN A 23 -18.25 5.16 21.78
N TYR A 24 -17.01 5.05 21.33
CA TYR A 24 -15.85 5.63 22.02
C TYR A 24 -15.45 6.94 21.32
N LYS A 25 -16.08 8.05 21.67
CA LYS A 25 -15.94 9.40 21.08
C LYS A 25 -14.51 10.00 21.03
N ARG A 26 -13.45 9.25 21.28
CA ARG A 26 -12.04 9.70 21.28
C ARG A 26 -11.14 8.74 20.53
N THR A 27 -10.02 9.27 20.07
CA THR A 27 -8.85 8.55 19.57
C THR A 27 -8.42 7.46 20.55
N LEU A 28 -9.03 6.28 20.45
CA LEU A 28 -8.59 5.12 21.21
C LEU A 28 -7.20 4.73 20.69
N ARG A 29 -6.19 5.03 21.47
CA ARG A 29 -4.92 4.32 21.32
C ARG A 29 -5.13 2.90 21.82
N PHE A 30 -4.58 1.94 21.10
CA PHE A 30 -4.67 0.56 21.51
C PHE A 30 -3.95 0.36 22.84
N SER A 31 -4.66 -0.17 23.84
CA SER A 31 -3.99 -0.81 24.95
C SER A 31 -3.19 -2.00 24.42
N PHE A 32 -2.20 -2.49 25.16
CA PHE A 32 -1.43 -3.66 24.75
C PHE A 32 -2.34 -4.86 24.43
N SER A 33 -3.38 -5.09 25.23
CA SER A 33 -4.35 -6.15 24.99
C SER A 33 -5.16 -5.94 23.70
N ALA A 34 -5.59 -4.71 23.39
CA ALA A 34 -6.28 -4.42 22.14
C ALA A 34 -5.34 -4.57 20.93
N PHE A 35 -4.07 -4.17 21.07
CA PHE A 35 -3.07 -4.38 20.05
C PHE A 35 -2.90 -5.87 19.71
N VAL A 36 -2.74 -6.72 20.72
CA VAL A 36 -2.62 -8.17 20.56
C VAL A 36 -3.92 -8.77 19.97
N PHE A 37 -5.08 -8.29 20.45
CA PHE A 37 -6.40 -8.73 19.96
C PHE A 37 -6.57 -8.54 18.44
N PHE A 38 -6.04 -7.46 17.87
CA PHE A 38 -6.08 -7.24 16.42
C PHE A 38 -4.94 -7.92 15.68
N LEU A 39 -3.76 -7.97 16.27
CA LEU A 39 -2.58 -8.54 15.64
C LEU A 39 -2.72 -10.06 15.42
N VAL A 40 -3.12 -10.79 16.45
CA VAL A 40 -3.15 -12.27 16.41
C VAL A 40 -4.06 -12.80 15.31
N PRO A 41 -5.32 -12.37 15.14
CA PRO A 41 -6.16 -12.83 14.04
C PRO A 41 -5.61 -12.50 12.66
N LEU A 42 -5.01 -11.31 12.48
CA LEU A 42 -4.43 -10.91 11.20
C LEU A 42 -3.22 -11.77 10.83
N VAL A 43 -2.32 -12.01 11.79
CA VAL A 43 -1.17 -12.89 11.58
C VAL A 43 -1.63 -14.33 11.31
N PHE A 44 -2.56 -14.85 12.10
CA PHE A 44 -3.12 -16.19 11.89
C PHE A 44 -3.75 -16.32 10.51
N PHE A 45 -4.54 -15.31 10.10
CA PHE A 45 -5.17 -15.32 8.78
C PHE A 45 -4.13 -15.25 7.65
N ALA A 46 -3.10 -14.41 7.77
CA ALA A 46 -2.01 -14.36 6.80
C ALA A 46 -1.24 -15.68 6.70
N LEU A 47 -1.03 -16.37 7.84
CA LEU A 47 -0.36 -17.66 7.89
C LEU A 47 -1.22 -18.81 7.36
N SER A 48 -2.55 -18.69 7.38
CA SER A 48 -3.45 -19.73 6.86
C SER A 48 -3.16 -20.05 5.40
N ARG A 49 -2.55 -19.13 4.63
CA ARG A 49 -2.08 -19.38 3.26
C ARG A 49 -1.15 -20.58 3.13
N PHE A 50 -0.39 -20.92 4.17
CA PHE A 50 0.47 -22.11 4.18
C PHE A 50 -0.29 -23.39 3.86
N PHE A 51 -1.57 -23.46 4.22
CA PHE A 51 -2.41 -24.64 4.02
C PHE A 51 -3.18 -24.66 2.70
N TRP A 52 -3.34 -23.51 2.01
CA TRP A 52 -4.22 -23.43 0.85
C TRP A 52 -3.60 -22.76 -0.38
N ALA A 53 -2.43 -22.13 -0.25
CA ALA A 53 -1.82 -21.35 -1.33
C ALA A 53 -1.47 -22.21 -2.55
N ASP A 54 -1.00 -23.44 -2.33
CA ASP A 54 -0.74 -24.41 -3.41
C ASP A 54 -2.02 -24.74 -4.20
N ALA A 55 -3.11 -25.04 -3.50
CA ALA A 55 -4.40 -25.35 -4.11
C ALA A 55 -5.02 -24.14 -4.84
N ALA A 56 -4.66 -22.92 -4.43
CA ALA A 56 -5.12 -21.67 -5.05
C ALA A 56 -4.26 -21.22 -6.23
N GLY A 57 -3.11 -21.85 -6.50
CA GLY A 57 -2.23 -21.51 -7.61
C GLY A 57 -1.57 -20.13 -7.46
N LEU A 58 -1.23 -19.68 -6.23
CA LEU A 58 -0.60 -18.41 -6.00
C LEU A 58 0.85 -18.42 -6.51
N ALA A 59 1.10 -17.79 -7.66
CA ALA A 59 2.40 -17.76 -8.31
C ALA A 59 3.52 -17.24 -7.39
N ASP A 60 3.28 -16.17 -6.63
CA ASP A 60 4.25 -15.62 -5.70
C ASP A 60 4.58 -16.59 -4.55
N TYR A 61 3.62 -17.43 -4.11
CA TYR A 61 3.86 -18.43 -3.07
C TYR A 61 4.85 -19.51 -3.52
N HIS A 62 4.68 -20.05 -4.73
CA HIS A 62 5.60 -21.02 -5.30
C HIS A 62 7.00 -20.41 -5.48
N ASN A 63 7.09 -19.19 -6.00
CA ASN A 63 8.35 -18.49 -6.11
C ASN A 63 9.05 -18.33 -4.74
N TYR A 64 8.32 -17.99 -3.68
CA TYR A 64 8.90 -17.88 -2.33
C TYR A 64 9.32 -19.23 -1.76
N PHE A 65 8.56 -20.29 -2.02
CA PHE A 65 8.90 -21.65 -1.61
C PHE A 65 10.17 -22.14 -2.31
N ASP A 66 10.28 -21.93 -3.61
CA ASP A 66 11.44 -22.28 -4.41
C ASP A 66 12.67 -21.48 -3.97
N PHE A 67 12.53 -20.19 -3.75
CA PHE A 67 13.59 -19.35 -3.22
C PHE A 67 14.05 -19.78 -1.82
N PHE A 68 13.13 -20.19 -0.97
CA PHE A 68 13.49 -20.68 0.37
C PHE A 68 14.28 -21.98 0.30
N ASN A 69 13.87 -22.91 -0.58
CA ASN A 69 14.52 -24.22 -0.70
C ASN A 69 15.83 -24.17 -1.51
N HIS A 70 15.93 -23.29 -2.48
CA HIS A 70 17.06 -23.18 -3.42
C HIS A 70 17.79 -21.84 -3.32
N ALA A 71 17.96 -21.29 -2.12
CA ALA A 71 18.56 -19.99 -1.88
C ALA A 71 19.95 -19.80 -2.50
N ASP A 72 20.65 -20.88 -2.81
CA ASP A 72 22.00 -20.86 -3.41
C ASP A 72 22.02 -20.51 -4.92
N LYS A 73 20.84 -20.52 -5.59
CA LYS A 73 20.70 -20.32 -7.04
C LYS A 73 20.06 -18.98 -7.41
N VAL A 74 19.74 -18.11 -6.47
CA VAL A 74 18.90 -16.94 -6.71
C VAL A 74 19.69 -15.69 -7.05
N ILE A 75 19.23 -14.95 -8.06
CA ILE A 75 19.81 -13.71 -8.61
C ILE A 75 19.70 -12.52 -7.64
N GLU A 76 18.80 -12.56 -6.65
CA GLU A 76 18.59 -11.47 -5.68
C GLU A 76 19.28 -11.76 -4.33
N ASN A 77 20.57 -11.47 -4.21
CA ASN A 77 21.45 -11.76 -3.06
C ASN A 77 20.91 -11.36 -1.67
N ARG A 78 19.95 -10.43 -1.57
CA ARG A 78 19.45 -9.91 -0.27
C ARG A 78 18.32 -10.75 0.30
N PHE A 79 17.47 -11.31 -0.55
CA PHE A 79 16.43 -12.25 -0.14
C PHE A 79 17.04 -13.55 0.39
N GLU A 80 18.11 -13.97 -0.23
CA GLU A 80 18.94 -15.11 0.17
C GLU A 80 19.47 -14.99 1.61
N VAL A 81 19.94 -13.80 2.02
CA VAL A 81 20.45 -13.58 3.39
C VAL A 81 19.35 -13.85 4.41
N MET A 82 18.14 -13.30 4.22
CA MET A 82 17.02 -13.52 5.15
C MET A 82 16.59 -14.99 5.16
N ALA A 83 16.51 -15.64 4.00
CA ALA A 83 16.20 -17.04 3.89
C ALA A 83 17.26 -17.91 4.58
N LYS A 84 18.55 -17.63 4.38
CA LYS A 84 19.66 -18.35 5.04
C LYS A 84 19.63 -18.18 6.56
N VAL A 85 19.38 -16.95 7.05
CA VAL A 85 19.25 -16.71 8.49
C VAL A 85 18.11 -17.52 9.09
N ILE A 86 16.94 -17.51 8.46
CA ILE A 86 15.79 -18.26 8.97
C ILE A 86 16.03 -19.77 8.88
N ARG A 87 16.64 -20.28 7.79
CA ARG A 87 16.99 -21.69 7.62
C ARG A 87 18.01 -22.17 8.66
N PHE A 88 18.90 -21.28 9.11
CA PHE A 88 19.84 -21.62 10.19
C PHE A 88 19.11 -21.96 11.49
N PHE A 89 18.00 -21.24 11.81
CA PHE A 89 17.20 -21.52 13.02
C PHE A 89 16.16 -22.63 12.79
N SER A 90 15.60 -22.73 11.58
CA SER A 90 14.61 -23.77 11.25
C SER A 90 14.52 -23.97 9.75
N PRO A 91 14.51 -25.24 9.28
CA PRO A 91 14.34 -25.58 7.87
C PRO A 91 12.91 -25.45 7.38
N THR A 92 11.96 -24.93 8.19
CA THR A 92 10.55 -24.87 7.83
C THR A 92 10.17 -23.57 7.14
N PHE A 93 9.60 -23.68 5.95
CA PHE A 93 9.06 -22.55 5.19
C PHE A 93 7.97 -21.79 5.96
N PHE A 94 7.27 -22.47 6.86
CA PHE A 94 6.28 -21.85 7.75
C PHE A 94 6.88 -20.72 8.60
N LEU A 95 8.07 -20.91 9.21
CA LEU A 95 8.73 -19.90 10.00
C LEU A 95 9.19 -18.69 9.15
N PHE A 96 9.53 -18.94 7.90
CA PHE A 96 9.82 -17.88 6.95
C PHE A 96 8.58 -17.00 6.72
N LEU A 97 7.43 -17.60 6.42
CA LEU A 97 6.18 -16.88 6.25
C LEU A 97 5.74 -16.15 7.54
N LEU A 98 5.91 -16.79 8.70
CA LEU A 98 5.61 -16.21 10.01
C LEU A 98 6.44 -14.95 10.26
N SER A 99 7.75 -15.00 10.00
CA SER A 99 8.66 -13.86 10.22
C SER A 99 8.25 -12.64 9.39
N TYR A 100 7.97 -12.83 8.09
CA TYR A 100 7.52 -11.75 7.22
C TYR A 100 6.16 -11.19 7.65
N SER A 101 5.21 -12.06 8.01
CA SER A 101 3.88 -11.64 8.46
C SER A 101 3.96 -10.87 9.78
N LEU A 102 4.76 -11.34 10.74
CA LEU A 102 4.95 -10.65 12.01
C LEU A 102 5.57 -9.27 11.83
N ILE A 103 6.65 -9.15 11.05
CA ILE A 103 7.30 -7.85 10.80
C ILE A 103 6.32 -6.89 10.15
N SER A 104 5.68 -7.31 9.05
CA SER A 104 4.82 -6.45 8.26
C SER A 104 3.57 -6.00 9.03
N ILE A 105 2.80 -6.94 9.58
CA ILE A 105 1.53 -6.66 10.23
C ILE A 105 1.76 -5.88 11.52
N THR A 106 2.75 -6.28 12.34
CA THR A 106 3.07 -5.58 13.59
C THR A 106 3.45 -4.13 13.35
N LEU A 107 4.33 -3.85 12.38
CA LEU A 107 4.73 -2.48 12.06
C LEU A 107 3.56 -1.65 11.53
N LYS A 108 2.69 -2.22 10.69
CA LYS A 108 1.50 -1.53 10.17
C LYS A 108 0.51 -1.21 11.28
N VAL A 109 0.13 -2.21 12.11
CA VAL A 109 -0.80 -2.00 13.24
C VAL A 109 -0.24 -1.00 14.24
N TYR A 110 1.05 -1.11 14.58
CA TYR A 110 1.73 -0.14 15.43
C TYR A 110 1.71 1.28 14.84
N THR A 111 2.00 1.41 13.54
CA THR A 111 2.00 2.71 12.86
C THR A 111 0.60 3.32 12.82
N ILE A 112 -0.42 2.50 12.55
CA ILE A 112 -1.83 2.91 12.60
C ILE A 112 -2.17 3.46 13.98
N ASP A 113 -1.82 2.76 15.06
CA ASP A 113 -2.05 3.23 16.44
C ASP A 113 -1.37 4.57 16.72
N LYS A 114 -0.13 4.76 16.30
CA LYS A 114 0.67 5.94 16.64
C LYS A 114 0.37 7.17 15.78
N ILE A 115 0.01 6.97 14.52
CA ILE A 115 -0.11 8.06 13.54
C ILE A 115 -1.57 8.41 13.25
N SER A 116 -2.48 7.43 13.18
CA SER A 116 -3.86 7.70 12.78
C SER A 116 -4.64 8.52 13.79
N ILE A 117 -5.56 9.38 13.30
CA ILE A 117 -6.57 10.05 14.11
C ILE A 117 -7.67 9.06 14.54
N TYR A 118 -7.99 8.11 13.64
CA TYR A 118 -9.03 7.08 13.83
C TYR A 118 -8.43 5.68 13.67
N PRO A 119 -7.69 5.16 14.68
CA PRO A 119 -6.95 3.91 14.52
C PRO A 119 -7.79 2.72 14.10
N LEU A 120 -9.00 2.56 14.67
CA LEU A 120 -9.90 1.45 14.32
C LEU A 120 -10.38 1.54 12.86
N LEU A 121 -10.77 2.73 12.40
CA LEU A 121 -11.20 2.93 11.01
C LEU A 121 -10.03 2.78 10.03
N SER A 122 -8.83 3.20 10.43
CA SER A 122 -7.62 2.95 9.65
C SER A 122 -7.32 1.45 9.56
N LEU A 123 -7.57 0.68 10.62
CA LEU A 123 -7.43 -0.77 10.58
C LEU A 123 -8.44 -1.40 9.60
N VAL A 124 -9.70 -0.92 9.60
CA VAL A 124 -10.71 -1.31 8.59
C VAL A 124 -10.22 -1.01 7.18
N THR A 125 -9.71 0.20 6.95
CA THR A 125 -9.18 0.59 5.64
C THR A 125 -8.01 -0.31 5.24
N TYR A 126 -7.09 -0.61 6.16
CA TYR A 126 -5.97 -1.51 5.91
C TYR A 126 -6.43 -2.91 5.46
N ILE A 127 -7.38 -3.51 6.20
CA ILE A 127 -7.92 -4.83 5.88
C ILE A 127 -8.61 -4.82 4.51
N SER A 128 -9.40 -3.78 4.23
CA SER A 128 -10.19 -3.68 2.99
C SER A 128 -9.36 -3.37 1.74
N THR A 129 -8.20 -2.69 1.90
CA THR A 129 -7.46 -2.16 0.74
C THR A 129 -6.12 -2.83 0.48
N SER A 130 -5.42 -3.26 1.53
CA SER A 130 -3.99 -3.59 1.42
C SER A 130 -3.64 -4.97 1.96
N PHE A 131 -4.39 -5.48 2.93
CA PHE A 131 -4.04 -6.71 3.64
C PHE A 131 -3.97 -7.93 2.72
N ALA A 132 -5.01 -8.15 1.89
CA ALA A 132 -5.06 -9.32 1.00
C ALA A 132 -3.92 -9.31 -0.02
N LEU A 133 -3.67 -8.17 -0.67
CA LEU A 133 -2.63 -8.05 -1.70
C LEU A 133 -1.22 -8.15 -1.09
N HIS A 134 -0.96 -7.37 -0.06
CA HIS A 134 0.40 -7.24 0.43
C HIS A 134 0.78 -8.31 1.47
N ASP A 135 -0.07 -8.56 2.47
CA ASP A 135 0.32 -9.45 3.57
C ASP A 135 0.04 -10.94 3.29
N ILE A 136 -0.84 -11.25 2.31
CA ILE A 136 -1.10 -12.63 1.90
C ILE A 136 -0.30 -12.99 0.65
N VAL A 137 -0.30 -12.14 -0.40
CA VAL A 137 0.32 -12.46 -1.69
C VAL A 137 1.77 -11.93 -1.76
N GLN A 138 1.98 -10.62 -1.58
CA GLN A 138 3.25 -9.95 -1.86
C GLN A 138 4.07 -9.66 -0.59
N ILE A 139 4.50 -10.69 0.13
CA ILE A 139 5.09 -10.56 1.49
C ILE A 139 6.33 -9.68 1.57
N ARG A 140 7.20 -9.71 0.56
CA ARG A 140 8.44 -8.89 0.53
C ARG A 140 8.13 -7.41 0.44
N ILE A 141 7.25 -7.05 -0.50
CA ILE A 141 6.82 -5.67 -0.70
C ILE A 141 6.04 -5.17 0.51
N SER A 142 5.29 -6.07 1.16
CA SER A 142 4.53 -5.79 2.36
C SER A 142 5.41 -5.31 3.52
N CYS A 143 6.54 -5.99 3.78
CA CYS A 143 7.52 -5.56 4.78
C CYS A 143 8.11 -4.20 4.43
N ALA A 144 8.48 -3.99 3.17
CA ALA A 144 9.04 -2.71 2.74
C ALA A 144 8.04 -1.55 2.91
N ILE A 145 6.76 -1.75 2.58
CA ILE A 145 5.69 -0.78 2.81
C ILE A 145 5.49 -0.53 4.31
N ALA A 146 5.51 -1.57 5.15
CA ALA A 146 5.36 -1.44 6.59
C ALA A 146 6.47 -0.55 7.20
N ILE A 147 7.73 -0.79 6.80
CA ILE A 147 8.88 0.00 7.20
C ILE A 147 8.76 1.45 6.68
N PHE A 148 8.33 1.64 5.44
CA PHE A 148 8.09 2.95 4.87
C PHE A 148 7.04 3.74 5.65
N LEU A 149 5.86 3.17 5.89
CA LEU A 149 4.79 3.82 6.66
C LEU A 149 5.26 4.19 8.07
N PHE A 150 6.01 3.29 8.72
CA PHE A 150 6.61 3.56 10.02
C PHE A 150 7.62 4.71 9.98
N SER A 151 8.40 4.83 8.90
CA SER A 151 9.43 5.86 8.75
C SER A 151 8.89 7.27 8.51
N ILE A 152 7.64 7.41 8.02
CA ILE A 152 7.03 8.71 7.70
C ILE A 152 7.01 9.65 8.91
N ARG A 153 6.88 9.12 10.14
CA ARG A 153 6.94 9.94 11.35
C ARG A 153 8.26 10.69 11.47
N PHE A 154 9.38 10.06 11.11
CA PHE A 154 10.70 10.67 11.16
C PHE A 154 10.87 11.73 10.08
N LEU A 155 10.28 11.52 8.90
CA LEU A 155 10.25 12.51 7.83
C LEU A 155 9.49 13.78 8.28
N VAL A 156 8.34 13.62 8.91
CA VAL A 156 7.52 14.73 9.42
C VAL A 156 8.18 15.42 10.62
N GLU A 157 8.92 14.67 11.45
CA GLU A 157 9.71 15.20 12.58
C GLU A 157 11.07 15.77 12.15
N GLN A 158 11.35 15.84 10.83
CA GLN A 158 12.60 16.34 10.25
C GLN A 158 13.85 15.52 10.63
N LYS A 159 13.67 14.29 11.10
CA LYS A 159 14.74 13.35 11.43
C LYS A 159 15.18 12.58 10.17
N TYR A 160 15.71 13.29 9.19
CA TYR A 160 15.96 12.76 7.83
C TYR A 160 16.93 11.58 7.79
N LEU A 161 17.98 11.59 8.63
CA LEU A 161 18.93 10.47 8.70
C LEU A 161 18.24 9.17 9.13
N ILE A 162 17.34 9.25 10.11
CA ILE A 162 16.58 8.09 10.59
C ILE A 162 15.63 7.61 9.50
N TYR A 163 14.97 8.54 8.78
CA TYR A 163 14.14 8.19 7.64
C TYR A 163 14.94 7.44 6.57
N VAL A 164 16.11 7.99 6.17
CA VAL A 164 17.02 7.37 5.18
C VAL A 164 17.43 5.97 5.64
N LEU A 165 17.78 5.79 6.91
CA LEU A 165 18.13 4.48 7.47
C LEU A 165 16.98 3.46 7.30
N PHE A 166 15.75 3.84 7.67
CA PHE A 166 14.60 2.95 7.51
C PHE A 166 14.30 2.63 6.04
N ILE A 167 14.41 3.61 5.13
CA ILE A 167 14.22 3.34 3.70
C ILE A 167 15.33 2.42 3.17
N SER A 168 16.58 2.58 3.61
CA SER A 168 17.65 1.65 3.26
C SER A 168 17.36 0.22 3.73
N ILE A 169 16.77 0.06 4.91
CA ILE A 169 16.30 -1.25 5.40
C ILE A 169 15.15 -1.77 4.51
N ALA A 170 14.19 -0.91 4.13
CA ALA A 170 13.09 -1.29 3.23
C ALA A 170 13.61 -1.80 1.87
N VAL A 171 14.67 -1.17 1.32
CA VAL A 171 15.34 -1.60 0.09
C VAL A 171 15.96 -3.00 0.23
N CYS A 172 16.38 -3.40 1.44
CA CYS A 172 16.84 -4.77 1.65
C CYS A 172 15.73 -5.82 1.52
N PHE A 173 14.48 -5.47 1.81
CA PHE A 173 13.34 -6.34 1.59
C PHE A 173 12.87 -6.33 0.13
N HIS A 174 12.86 -5.14 -0.50
CA HIS A 174 12.39 -4.99 -1.88
C HIS A 174 13.08 -3.82 -2.59
N LYS A 175 13.80 -4.10 -3.69
CA LYS A 175 14.65 -3.11 -4.39
C LYS A 175 13.88 -1.86 -4.83
N SER A 176 12.65 -2.02 -5.34
CA SER A 176 11.82 -0.89 -5.80
C SER A 176 11.46 0.10 -4.69
N SER A 177 11.64 -0.29 -3.41
CA SER A 177 11.44 0.62 -2.26
C SER A 177 12.42 1.79 -2.23
N ALA A 178 13.49 1.76 -3.04
CA ALA A 178 14.36 2.91 -3.26
C ALA A 178 13.57 4.14 -3.75
N ALA A 179 12.45 3.94 -4.44
CA ALA A 179 11.57 5.04 -4.85
C ALA A 179 11.04 5.85 -3.66
N PHE A 180 10.99 5.31 -2.45
CA PHE A 180 10.55 6.04 -1.27
C PHE A 180 11.49 7.18 -0.86
N PHE A 181 12.76 7.16 -1.30
CA PHE A 181 13.66 8.30 -1.09
C PHE A 181 13.15 9.61 -1.73
N ILE A 182 12.29 9.54 -2.74
CA ILE A 182 11.71 10.72 -3.38
C ILE A 182 10.96 11.61 -2.39
N PHE A 183 10.40 11.04 -1.31
CA PHE A 183 9.65 11.80 -0.31
C PHE A 183 10.51 12.74 0.53
N LEU A 184 11.84 12.64 0.50
CA LEU A 184 12.75 13.65 1.04
C LEU A 184 12.58 15.01 0.34
N PHE A 185 12.20 15.02 -0.93
CA PHE A 185 11.91 16.27 -1.67
C PHE A 185 10.54 16.85 -1.29
N PHE A 186 9.60 16.02 -0.82
CA PHE A 186 8.27 16.44 -0.38
C PHE A 186 8.19 16.78 1.12
N ARG A 187 9.31 16.98 1.78
CA ARG A 187 9.44 17.18 3.24
C ARG A 187 8.70 18.41 3.79
N LYS A 188 8.44 19.44 2.96
CA LYS A 188 7.64 20.60 3.40
C LYS A 188 6.26 20.16 3.86
N ASN A 189 5.92 20.47 5.10
CA ASN A 189 4.64 20.09 5.70
C ASN A 189 3.49 21.02 5.29
N SER A 190 3.41 21.35 3.99
CA SER A 190 2.35 22.15 3.38
C SER A 190 1.69 21.37 2.25
N PHE A 191 0.39 21.55 2.09
CA PHE A 191 -0.39 20.97 1.00
C PHE A 191 -1.22 22.08 0.36
N HIS A 192 -0.96 22.38 -0.91
CA HIS A 192 -1.68 23.37 -1.70
C HIS A 192 -2.62 22.64 -2.66
N PRO A 193 -3.92 22.50 -2.36
CA PRO A 193 -4.82 21.61 -3.10
C PRO A 193 -4.90 21.96 -4.58
N ALA A 194 -4.97 23.26 -4.92
CA ALA A 194 -5.04 23.70 -6.32
C ALA A 194 -3.85 23.22 -7.16
N PHE A 195 -2.63 23.31 -6.60
CA PHE A 195 -1.42 22.84 -7.28
C PHE A 195 -1.49 21.33 -7.57
N TRP A 196 -1.87 20.53 -6.56
CA TRP A 196 -1.90 19.07 -6.71
C TRP A 196 -3.04 18.61 -7.61
N ILE A 197 -4.21 19.27 -7.57
CA ILE A 197 -5.33 18.99 -8.47
C ILE A 197 -4.95 19.33 -9.92
N LEU A 198 -4.36 20.52 -10.15
CA LEU A 198 -3.93 20.92 -11.49
C LEU A 198 -2.86 19.95 -12.03
N SER A 199 -1.89 19.57 -11.20
CA SER A 199 -0.87 18.59 -11.59
C SER A 199 -1.50 17.24 -11.98
N LEU A 200 -2.52 16.79 -11.23
CA LEU A 200 -3.23 15.54 -11.54
C LEU A 200 -3.93 15.61 -12.89
N ILE A 201 -4.60 16.74 -13.19
CA ILE A 201 -5.27 16.98 -14.47
C ILE A 201 -4.24 16.97 -15.61
N VAL A 202 -3.14 17.71 -15.48
CA VAL A 202 -2.09 17.79 -16.50
C VAL A 202 -1.51 16.39 -16.79
N ILE A 203 -1.23 15.60 -15.75
CA ILE A 203 -0.69 14.23 -15.90
C ILE A 203 -1.69 13.32 -16.63
N HIS A 204 -2.98 13.36 -16.30
CA HIS A 204 -3.97 12.52 -16.98
C HIS A 204 -4.23 12.97 -18.41
N VAL A 205 -4.27 14.28 -18.66
CA VAL A 205 -4.41 14.82 -20.03
C VAL A 205 -3.20 14.45 -20.88
N SER A 206 -1.98 14.56 -20.36
CA SER A 206 -0.77 14.18 -21.10
C SER A 206 -0.73 12.69 -21.42
N ALA A 207 -1.17 11.83 -20.50
CA ALA A 207 -1.28 10.40 -20.75
C ALA A 207 -2.37 10.08 -21.78
N PHE A 208 -3.51 10.79 -21.74
CA PHE A 208 -4.58 10.69 -22.75
C PHE A 208 -4.10 11.11 -24.15
N LEU A 209 -3.23 12.13 -24.22
CA LEU A 209 -2.58 12.57 -25.46
C LEU A 209 -1.42 11.67 -25.89
N ASN A 210 -1.23 10.50 -25.21
CA ASN A 210 -0.15 9.55 -25.48
C ASN A 210 1.27 10.16 -25.35
N ILE A 211 1.44 11.19 -24.50
CA ILE A 211 2.76 11.71 -24.19
C ILE A 211 3.50 10.71 -23.30
N ASN A 212 4.50 10.05 -23.87
CA ASN A 212 5.28 9.03 -23.18
C ASN A 212 6.45 9.68 -22.43
N PHE A 213 6.29 9.89 -21.11
CA PHE A 213 7.30 10.50 -20.27
C PHE A 213 8.57 9.64 -20.15
N ILE A 214 8.46 8.32 -20.20
CA ILE A 214 9.63 7.42 -20.17
C ILE A 214 10.45 7.60 -21.45
N LYS A 215 9.80 7.64 -22.60
CA LYS A 215 10.48 7.89 -23.87
C LYS A 215 11.19 9.24 -23.86
N LEU A 216 10.51 10.28 -23.34
CA LEU A 216 11.09 11.60 -23.20
C LEU A 216 12.31 11.60 -22.27
N PHE A 217 12.24 10.90 -21.16
CA PHE A 217 13.34 10.77 -20.19
C PHE A 217 14.54 10.00 -20.80
N LEU A 218 14.29 8.92 -21.52
CA LEU A 218 15.34 8.14 -22.20
C LEU A 218 16.02 8.92 -23.32
N LEU A 219 15.27 9.75 -24.05
CA LEU A 219 15.84 10.65 -25.06
C LEU A 219 16.82 11.66 -24.45
N VAL A 220 16.55 12.12 -23.23
CA VAL A 220 17.45 13.04 -22.50
C VAL A 220 18.70 12.34 -21.99
N LEU A 221 18.63 11.03 -21.71
CA LEU A 221 19.75 10.24 -21.18
C LEU A 221 20.70 9.71 -22.27
N GLY A 222 20.33 9.80 -23.56
CA GLY A 222 21.15 9.40 -24.71
C GLY A 222 20.70 8.11 -25.39
N GLU A 223 21.18 7.92 -26.63
CA GLU A 223 20.71 6.88 -27.56
C GLU A 223 21.05 5.44 -27.19
N ASP A 224 21.98 5.19 -26.28
CA ASP A 224 22.44 3.84 -25.91
C ASP A 224 21.39 2.99 -25.17
N ASN A 225 20.22 3.56 -24.89
CA ASN A 225 19.12 2.89 -24.19
C ASN A 225 18.05 2.27 -25.11
N TYR A 226 18.34 2.10 -26.41
CA TYR A 226 17.43 1.46 -27.38
C TYR A 226 16.97 0.06 -26.96
N TYR A 227 17.81 -0.67 -26.25
CA TYR A 227 17.47 -2.00 -25.71
C TYR A 227 16.29 -1.94 -24.73
N TYR A 228 16.25 -0.92 -23.84
CA TYR A 228 15.12 -0.73 -22.94
C TYR A 228 13.86 -0.27 -23.66
N LEU A 229 14.00 0.50 -24.75
CA LEU A 229 12.87 0.93 -25.58
C LEU A 229 12.25 -0.25 -26.35
N SER A 230 13.04 -1.22 -26.83
CA SER A 230 12.53 -2.42 -27.50
C SER A 230 11.74 -3.31 -26.52
N ILE A 231 12.24 -3.51 -25.30
CA ILE A 231 11.52 -4.26 -24.26
C ILE A 231 10.18 -3.58 -23.90
N ILE A 232 10.16 -2.25 -23.88
CA ILE A 232 8.94 -1.46 -23.61
C ILE A 232 7.95 -1.56 -24.76
N SER A 233 8.41 -1.58 -26.03
CA SER A 233 7.54 -1.67 -27.19
C SER A 233 6.92 -3.05 -27.40
N ASP A 234 7.61 -4.10 -26.96
CA ASP A 234 7.11 -5.48 -27.05
C ASP A 234 6.05 -5.80 -25.99
N MET A 235 5.94 -4.98 -24.93
CA MET A 235 4.89 -5.06 -23.93
C MET A 235 3.63 -4.27 -24.35
N ASN A 236 3.04 -4.60 -25.50
CA ASN A 236 1.84 -3.96 -26.08
C ASN A 236 0.54 -4.19 -25.25
N GLN A 237 0.59 -4.07 -23.94
CA GLN A 237 -0.60 -4.02 -23.10
C GLN A 237 -1.00 -2.56 -22.89
N ASN A 238 -2.11 -2.15 -23.49
CA ASN A 238 -2.71 -0.85 -23.23
C ASN A 238 -3.19 -0.79 -21.78
N LEU A 239 -2.64 0.15 -21.03
CA LEU A 239 -3.04 0.39 -19.65
C LEU A 239 -4.39 1.10 -19.66
N ASP A 240 -5.39 0.52 -18.99
CA ASP A 240 -6.66 1.22 -18.77
C ASP A 240 -6.47 2.33 -17.74
N LEU A 241 -6.25 3.55 -18.24
CA LEU A 241 -6.00 4.74 -17.42
C LEU A 241 -7.16 5.09 -16.48
N PHE A 242 -8.36 4.66 -16.82
CA PHE A 242 -9.60 5.00 -16.10
C PHE A 242 -10.28 3.76 -15.51
N ASN A 243 -9.49 2.74 -15.15
CA ASN A 243 -10.07 1.60 -14.45
C ASN A 243 -10.75 2.03 -13.13
N VAL A 244 -11.74 1.25 -12.70
CA VAL A 244 -12.60 1.58 -11.56
C VAL A 244 -11.80 1.91 -10.30
N ASN A 245 -10.71 1.19 -10.04
CA ASN A 245 -9.86 1.42 -8.87
C ASN A 245 -9.18 2.79 -8.92
N GLN A 246 -8.66 3.16 -10.10
CA GLN A 246 -8.04 4.47 -10.34
C GLN A 246 -9.06 5.61 -10.17
N LEU A 247 -10.27 5.45 -10.72
CA LEU A 247 -11.35 6.45 -10.58
C LEU A 247 -11.75 6.66 -9.11
N ILE A 248 -11.87 5.59 -8.32
CA ILE A 248 -12.16 5.69 -6.89
C ILE A 248 -11.04 6.43 -6.15
N ASN A 249 -9.78 6.12 -6.45
CA ASN A 249 -8.64 6.79 -5.81
C ASN A 249 -8.61 8.29 -6.17
N ILE A 250 -8.85 8.65 -7.44
CA ILE A 250 -8.98 10.05 -7.88
C ILE A 250 -10.12 10.74 -7.12
N PHE A 251 -11.29 10.10 -7.04
CA PHE A 251 -12.44 10.64 -6.32
C PHE A 251 -12.14 10.92 -4.85
N ILE A 252 -11.53 9.95 -4.14
CA ILE A 252 -11.14 10.11 -2.73
C ILE A 252 -10.11 11.24 -2.58
N PHE A 253 -9.12 11.31 -3.48
CA PHE A 253 -8.12 12.36 -3.47
C PHE A 253 -8.76 13.75 -3.62
N LEU A 254 -9.63 13.93 -4.62
CA LEU A 254 -10.32 15.20 -4.86
C LEU A 254 -11.21 15.58 -3.68
N LEU A 255 -11.97 14.64 -3.14
CA LEU A 255 -12.83 14.86 -1.98
C LEU A 255 -12.04 15.39 -0.77
N LEU A 256 -10.88 14.81 -0.48
CA LEU A 256 -10.00 15.23 0.60
C LEU A 256 -9.26 16.54 0.28
N ALA A 257 -8.83 16.75 -0.97
CA ALA A 257 -8.14 17.95 -1.40
C ALA A 257 -9.04 19.19 -1.29
N PHE A 258 -10.30 19.12 -1.75
CA PHE A 258 -11.28 20.20 -1.62
C PHE A 258 -11.64 20.52 -0.16
N ASN A 259 -11.57 19.52 0.73
CA ASN A 259 -11.83 19.69 2.16
C ASN A 259 -10.55 19.80 3.02
N SER A 260 -9.38 20.01 2.39
CA SER A 260 -8.08 19.97 3.07
C SER A 260 -7.97 20.91 4.26
N ARG A 261 -8.66 22.08 4.24
CA ARG A 261 -8.70 23.04 5.35
C ARG A 261 -9.19 22.44 6.66
N LYS A 262 -10.06 21.42 6.61
CA LYS A 262 -10.58 20.73 7.82
C LYS A 262 -9.51 19.84 8.48
N PHE A 263 -8.43 19.50 7.76
CA PHE A 263 -7.43 18.52 8.19
C PHE A 263 -6.05 19.13 8.47
N ILE A 264 -5.92 20.45 8.43
CA ILE A 264 -4.64 21.15 8.66
C ILE A 264 -4.05 20.83 10.04
N SER A 265 -4.89 20.61 11.07
CA SER A 265 -4.45 20.25 12.42
C SER A 265 -3.82 18.85 12.48
N TYR A 266 -4.05 17.99 11.50
CA TYR A 266 -3.44 16.68 11.44
C TYR A 266 -2.07 16.77 10.75
N LYS A 267 -1.00 16.77 11.54
CA LYS A 267 0.38 17.00 11.07
C LYS A 267 0.85 16.06 9.95
N PHE A 268 0.27 14.86 9.85
CA PHE A 268 0.62 13.86 8.84
C PHE A 268 -0.22 13.98 7.55
N PHE A 269 -1.31 14.78 7.56
CA PHE A 269 -2.19 14.93 6.40
C PHE A 269 -1.45 15.36 5.13
N PRO A 270 -0.60 16.42 5.15
CA PRO A 270 0.07 16.88 3.95
C PRO A 270 0.96 15.82 3.29
N ILE A 271 1.71 15.06 4.08
CA ILE A 271 2.61 14.05 3.53
C ILE A 271 1.84 12.85 2.98
N PHE A 272 0.80 12.38 3.67
CA PHE A 272 -0.02 11.28 3.16
C PHE A 272 -0.79 11.66 1.89
N MET A 273 -1.28 12.90 1.77
CA MET A 273 -1.89 13.40 0.54
C MET A 273 -0.91 13.42 -0.63
N LYS A 274 0.35 13.78 -0.40
CA LYS A 274 1.40 13.74 -1.44
C LYS A 274 1.75 12.32 -1.85
N ILE A 275 1.87 11.40 -0.88
CA ILE A 275 2.12 9.98 -1.18
C ILE A 275 0.95 9.40 -1.98
N PHE A 276 -0.28 9.73 -1.58
CA PHE A 276 -1.47 9.26 -2.28
C PHE A 276 -1.60 9.88 -3.68
N PHE A 277 -1.26 11.16 -3.84
CA PHE A 277 -1.12 11.78 -5.15
C PHE A 277 -0.12 11.02 -6.03
N CYS A 278 1.07 10.72 -5.51
CA CYS A 278 2.09 9.96 -6.25
C CYS A 278 1.58 8.56 -6.64
N SER A 279 0.81 7.89 -5.78
CA SER A 279 0.17 6.60 -6.11
C SER A 279 -0.76 6.70 -7.32
N ILE A 280 -1.53 7.79 -7.42
CA ILE A 280 -2.46 8.01 -8.53
C ILE A 280 -1.71 8.47 -9.78
N ALA A 281 -0.73 9.37 -9.63
CA ALA A 281 -0.01 10.01 -10.72
C ALA A 281 0.97 9.07 -11.44
N VAL A 282 1.61 8.17 -10.70
CA VAL A 282 2.56 7.19 -11.26
C VAL A 282 1.89 6.29 -12.30
N TYR A 283 0.63 5.96 -12.12
CA TYR A 283 -0.11 5.08 -13.01
C TYR A 283 -0.19 5.64 -14.45
N PRO A 284 -0.68 6.85 -14.72
CA PRO A 284 -0.65 7.46 -16.05
C PRO A 284 0.75 7.91 -16.49
N LEU A 285 1.66 8.30 -15.60
CA LEU A 285 3.03 8.71 -15.94
C LEU A 285 3.84 7.57 -16.56
N LEU A 286 3.62 6.34 -16.08
CA LEU A 286 4.32 5.13 -16.53
C LEU A 286 3.44 4.26 -17.45
N ASN A 287 2.50 4.86 -18.19
CA ASN A 287 1.53 4.16 -19.03
C ASN A 287 2.17 3.22 -20.07
N SER A 288 3.38 3.53 -20.52
CA SER A 288 4.15 2.70 -21.46
C SER A 288 4.74 1.42 -20.83
N VAL A 289 4.74 1.29 -19.51
CA VAL A 289 5.22 0.09 -18.79
C VAL A 289 4.20 -0.32 -17.74
N PRO A 290 3.09 -0.96 -18.15
CA PRO A 290 1.93 -1.23 -17.29
C PRO A 290 2.26 -1.94 -15.98
N ILE A 291 3.12 -2.95 -16.03
CA ILE A 291 3.53 -3.73 -14.84
C ILE A 291 4.24 -2.85 -13.81
N VAL A 292 5.13 -1.97 -14.27
CA VAL A 292 5.87 -1.05 -13.40
C VAL A 292 4.91 0.00 -12.83
N ALA A 293 4.04 0.57 -13.67
CA ALA A 293 3.05 1.55 -13.28
C ALA A 293 2.13 1.03 -12.15
N SER A 294 1.58 -0.18 -12.32
CA SER A 294 0.71 -0.81 -11.32
C SER A 294 1.46 -1.09 -10.02
N ARG A 295 2.66 -1.66 -10.08
CA ARG A 295 3.47 -2.00 -8.89
C ARG A 295 3.84 -0.77 -8.07
N PHE A 296 4.30 0.32 -8.69
CA PHE A 296 4.60 1.55 -7.96
C PHE A 296 3.35 2.22 -7.40
N SER A 297 2.24 2.24 -8.15
CA SER A 297 0.96 2.72 -7.66
C SER A 297 0.50 1.94 -6.43
N GLU A 298 0.56 0.60 -6.47
CA GLU A 298 0.21 -0.29 -5.36
C GLU A 298 1.08 -0.08 -4.12
N MET A 299 2.39 0.13 -4.30
CA MET A 299 3.31 0.39 -3.17
C MET A 299 3.00 1.67 -2.40
N LEU A 300 2.49 2.70 -3.06
CA LEU A 300 2.20 4.01 -2.47
C LEU A 300 0.74 4.14 -1.98
N ARG A 301 -0.17 3.34 -2.54
CA ARG A 301 -1.60 3.34 -2.21
C ARG A 301 -1.91 3.11 -0.72
N PRO A 302 -1.15 2.35 0.09
CA PRO A 302 -1.39 2.19 1.52
C PRO A 302 -1.42 3.49 2.35
N SER A 303 -0.99 4.63 1.79
CA SER A 303 -1.24 5.95 2.39
C SER A 303 -2.72 6.25 2.62
N ILE A 304 -3.63 5.63 1.85
CA ILE A 304 -5.09 5.73 2.00
C ILE A 304 -5.58 5.24 3.37
N ILE A 305 -4.83 4.36 4.03
CA ILE A 305 -5.12 3.85 5.39
C ILE A 305 -5.31 5.00 6.39
N PHE A 306 -4.54 6.07 6.23
CA PHE A 306 -4.57 7.23 7.13
C PHE A 306 -5.48 8.35 6.63
N LEU A 307 -5.85 8.33 5.36
CA LEU A 307 -6.62 9.37 4.69
C LEU A 307 -8.11 9.06 4.65
N LEU A 308 -8.50 7.83 4.29
CA LEU A 308 -9.90 7.48 4.09
C LEU A 308 -10.75 7.66 5.35
N PRO A 309 -10.30 7.35 6.58
CA PRO A 309 -11.06 7.64 7.79
C PRO A 309 -11.41 9.11 8.01
N LEU A 310 -10.62 10.04 7.44
CA LEU A 310 -10.86 11.47 7.58
C LEU A 310 -12.13 11.93 6.86
N VAL A 311 -12.59 11.16 5.87
CA VAL A 311 -13.81 11.46 5.10
C VAL A 311 -15.04 11.64 5.99
N ILE A 312 -15.07 10.96 7.15
CA ILE A 312 -16.17 11.07 8.12
C ILE A 312 -16.37 12.53 8.57
N ASN A 313 -15.30 13.31 8.69
CA ASN A 313 -15.36 14.71 9.12
C ASN A 313 -15.77 15.68 8.00
N ILE A 314 -15.93 15.22 6.78
CA ILE A 314 -16.38 16.06 5.66
C ILE A 314 -17.89 16.35 5.80
N PHE A 315 -18.63 15.36 6.23
CA PHE A 315 -20.09 15.44 6.35
C PHE A 315 -20.53 16.16 7.63
N ARG A 316 -21.58 16.98 7.52
CA ARG A 316 -22.16 17.69 8.67
C ARG A 316 -22.71 16.70 9.71
N ARG A 317 -23.36 15.62 9.24
CA ARG A 317 -23.88 14.53 10.09
C ARG A 317 -22.88 13.38 10.06
N LYS A 318 -22.25 13.06 11.18
CA LYS A 318 -21.20 12.03 11.27
C LYS A 318 -21.67 10.66 10.80
N TRP A 319 -22.90 10.26 11.08
CA TRP A 319 -23.44 8.97 10.65
C TRP A 319 -23.43 8.81 9.12
N VAL A 320 -23.69 9.90 8.36
CA VAL A 320 -23.56 9.89 6.88
C VAL A 320 -22.11 9.61 6.48
N GLY A 321 -21.17 10.23 7.19
CA GLY A 321 -19.74 9.99 6.95
C GLY A 321 -19.33 8.53 7.23
N TYR A 322 -19.86 7.92 8.29
CA TYR A 322 -19.63 6.49 8.58
C TYR A 322 -20.21 5.58 7.50
N ILE A 323 -21.45 5.81 7.08
CA ILE A 323 -22.06 5.02 5.99
C ILE A 323 -21.22 5.14 4.73
N PHE A 324 -20.86 6.37 4.34
CA PHE A 324 -20.04 6.61 3.17
C PHE A 324 -18.68 5.93 3.25
N PHE A 325 -18.01 6.00 4.42
CA PHE A 325 -16.75 5.31 4.68
C PHE A 325 -16.89 3.79 4.52
N ILE A 326 -17.92 3.20 5.12
CA ILE A 326 -18.20 1.75 5.05
C ILE A 326 -18.46 1.33 3.59
N CYS A 327 -19.30 2.09 2.86
CA CYS A 327 -19.58 1.80 1.45
C CYS A 327 -18.30 1.79 0.59
N ILE A 328 -17.39 2.75 0.79
CA ILE A 328 -16.10 2.77 0.07
C ILE A 328 -15.24 1.57 0.48
N CYS A 329 -15.13 1.25 1.76
CA CYS A 329 -14.34 0.09 2.21
C CYS A 329 -14.88 -1.22 1.64
N LEU A 330 -16.20 -1.41 1.60
CA LEU A 330 -16.84 -2.57 1.00
C LEU A 330 -16.58 -2.64 -0.51
N MET A 331 -16.72 -1.52 -1.22
CA MET A 331 -16.46 -1.43 -2.65
C MET A 331 -15.00 -1.76 -2.99
N LEU A 332 -14.04 -1.19 -2.25
CA LEU A 332 -12.61 -1.48 -2.45
C LEU A 332 -12.28 -2.94 -2.11
N SER A 333 -12.86 -3.49 -1.04
CA SER A 333 -12.69 -4.89 -0.69
C SER A 333 -13.27 -5.83 -1.75
N PHE A 334 -14.45 -5.50 -2.29
CA PHE A 334 -15.06 -6.26 -3.38
C PHE A 334 -14.20 -6.24 -4.65
N LEU A 335 -13.75 -5.05 -5.08
CA LEU A 335 -12.90 -4.91 -6.27
C LEU A 335 -11.59 -5.70 -6.11
N ASN A 336 -10.92 -5.58 -4.98
CA ASN A 336 -9.65 -6.27 -4.75
C ASN A 336 -9.79 -7.79 -4.70
N ASN A 337 -10.88 -8.32 -4.12
CA ASN A 337 -11.00 -9.76 -3.90
C ASN A 337 -11.74 -10.50 -5.01
N PHE A 338 -12.67 -9.85 -5.71
CA PHE A 338 -13.51 -10.50 -6.71
C PHE A 338 -13.22 -10.04 -8.14
N TYR A 339 -13.11 -8.73 -8.38
CA TYR A 339 -12.95 -8.20 -9.72
C TYR A 339 -11.52 -8.36 -10.24
N TYR A 340 -10.51 -7.98 -9.42
CA TYR A 340 -9.10 -8.14 -9.80
C TYR A 340 -8.52 -9.51 -9.43
N SER A 341 -9.35 -10.40 -8.92
CA SER A 341 -9.02 -11.80 -8.58
C SER A 341 -7.63 -11.99 -7.96
N LEU A 342 -7.29 -11.13 -6.98
CA LEU A 342 -5.98 -11.16 -6.30
C LEU A 342 -5.58 -12.54 -5.74
N VAL A 343 -6.54 -13.44 -5.62
CA VAL A 343 -6.36 -14.81 -5.10
C VAL A 343 -6.41 -15.86 -6.21
N SER A 344 -6.52 -15.47 -7.48
CA SER A 344 -6.60 -16.39 -8.62
C SER A 344 -5.59 -16.15 -9.72
N ILE A 345 -4.52 -15.38 -9.42
CA ILE A 345 -3.38 -15.24 -10.32
C ILE A 345 -2.24 -16.09 -9.83
#